data_71d1c9fa64ae61671f09f6deceeb3ebb
#
_entry.id   71d1c9fa64ae61671f09f6deceeb3ebb
#
_cell.length_a   1.000
_cell.length_b   1.000
_cell.length_c   1.000
_cell.angle_alpha   90.00
_cell.angle_beta   90.00
_cell.angle_gamma   90.00
#
_symmetry.space_group_name_H-M   'P 1'
#
loop_
_entity.id
_entity.type
_entity.pdbx_description
1 polymer ?
#
loop_
_entity_poly.entity_id
_entity_poly.type
_entity_poly.pdbx_seq_one_letter_code
_entity_poly.pdbx_strand_id
1 'polypeptide(L)'
;FHKIIKMKKKYEFKSVVAETLLIPLYMRAKESRRKDAILRDLQAEQLVESIEYDYSKFDGAKLSAIGCVVRGLYFDNTIRHFIATRKNPIIVNVGCGLDTRYQRIEEHDKAIFYEMDLPEVIDLRRDLLPEPAGDHYIAGSLLETQWMDDLRKKHPEGEFVIVIEGVLMYFYEKQVRQLLTRLADRFSGGEVWFDVCGPMMANSKYIKPDSLRGHEAQIRSGLKDGHEVENWEPRLQLIDQALYQRFFPKRWGFGGRLIGLFPDICRKSSSLLGYKIK
;
A
#
# COMPACT_ATOMS: atom_id res chain seq x y z
N PHE A 1 -1.74 -13.24 -36.13
CA PHE A 1 -2.33 -12.80 -34.83
C PHE A 1 -2.38 -11.29 -34.84
N HIS A 2 -3.55 -10.69 -35.11
CA HIS A 2 -3.77 -9.24 -35.02
C HIS A 2 -3.76 -8.85 -33.55
N LYS A 3 -2.74 -8.12 -33.12
CA LYS A 3 -2.71 -7.43 -31.83
C LYS A 3 -3.78 -6.33 -31.92
N ILE A 4 -4.95 -6.56 -31.34
CA ILE A 4 -5.96 -5.50 -31.19
C ILE A 4 -5.28 -4.42 -30.34
N ILE A 5 -4.90 -3.32 -30.99
CA ILE A 5 -4.37 -2.13 -30.31
C ILE A 5 -5.55 -1.57 -29.51
N LYS A 6 -5.66 -1.94 -28.23
CA LYS A 6 -6.59 -1.31 -27.32
C LYS A 6 -6.22 0.17 -27.23
N MET A 7 -7.11 1.07 -27.63
CA MET A 7 -6.86 2.51 -27.51
C MET A 7 -6.60 2.84 -26.06
N LYS A 8 -5.50 3.55 -25.79
CA LYS A 8 -5.18 4.04 -24.45
C LYS A 8 -6.23 5.05 -24.01
N LYS A 9 -6.65 4.96 -22.75
CA LYS A 9 -7.58 5.93 -22.16
C LYS A 9 -6.77 7.01 -21.43
N LYS A 10 -7.11 8.26 -21.64
CA LYS A 10 -6.57 9.40 -20.92
C LYS A 10 -7.45 9.70 -19.73
N TYR A 11 -6.83 9.86 -18.56
CA TYR A 11 -7.51 10.21 -17.32
C TYR A 11 -6.99 11.53 -16.77
N GLU A 12 -7.90 12.35 -16.23
CA GLU A 12 -7.56 13.58 -15.53
C GLU A 12 -7.60 13.33 -14.02
N PHE A 13 -6.47 13.52 -13.36
CA PHE A 13 -6.38 13.36 -11.91
C PHE A 13 -6.71 14.68 -11.23
N LYS A 14 -7.75 14.68 -10.37
CA LYS A 14 -8.22 15.86 -9.66
C LYS A 14 -7.27 16.36 -8.58
N SER A 15 -6.35 15.53 -8.13
CA SER A 15 -5.35 15.89 -7.14
C SER A 15 -3.99 15.28 -7.44
N VAL A 16 -2.93 15.95 -6.97
CA VAL A 16 -1.56 15.46 -7.07
C VAL A 16 -1.37 14.14 -6.33
N VAL A 17 -2.09 13.95 -5.21
CA VAL A 17 -2.04 12.69 -4.44
C VAL A 17 -2.70 11.56 -5.23
N ALA A 18 -3.83 11.83 -5.92
CA ALA A 18 -4.45 10.83 -6.78
C ALA A 18 -3.54 10.41 -7.95
N GLU A 19 -2.76 11.33 -8.53
CA GLU A 19 -1.77 10.98 -9.57
C GLU A 19 -0.66 10.04 -9.04
N THR A 20 -0.32 10.12 -7.75
CA THR A 20 0.74 9.27 -7.17
C THR A 20 0.41 7.78 -7.19
N LEU A 21 -0.86 7.39 -7.37
CA LEU A 21 -1.27 5.99 -7.52
C LEU A 21 -0.64 5.29 -8.74
N LEU A 22 -0.23 6.08 -9.76
CA LEU A 22 0.45 5.55 -10.95
C LEU A 22 1.90 5.13 -10.68
N ILE A 23 2.53 5.66 -9.61
CA ILE A 23 3.92 5.32 -9.26
C ILE A 23 4.04 3.84 -8.88
N PRO A 24 3.35 3.32 -7.85
CA PRO A 24 3.46 1.91 -7.49
C PRO A 24 2.95 0.98 -8.60
N LEU A 25 1.93 1.38 -9.36
CA LEU A 25 1.46 0.64 -10.52
C LEU A 25 2.57 0.44 -11.55
N TYR A 26 3.22 1.54 -11.96
CA TYR A 26 4.32 1.49 -12.93
C TYR A 26 5.52 0.69 -12.41
N MET A 27 5.88 0.86 -11.13
CA MET A 27 7.00 0.15 -10.54
C MET A 27 6.76 -1.38 -10.50
N ARG A 28 5.54 -1.83 -10.18
CA ARG A 28 5.18 -3.25 -10.24
C ARG A 28 5.19 -3.79 -11.67
N ALA A 29 4.62 -3.06 -12.62
CA ALA A 29 4.63 -3.44 -14.03
C ALA A 29 6.07 -3.57 -14.58
N LYS A 30 6.94 -2.62 -14.24
CA LYS A 30 8.35 -2.63 -14.65
C LYS A 30 9.12 -3.79 -14.01
N GLU A 31 8.88 -4.07 -12.74
CA GLU A 31 9.47 -5.21 -12.05
C GLU A 31 9.02 -6.53 -12.64
N SER A 32 7.72 -6.68 -12.91
CA SER A 32 7.11 -7.90 -13.45
C SER A 32 7.77 -8.36 -14.76
N ARG A 33 8.24 -7.42 -15.60
CA ARG A 33 8.91 -7.70 -16.88
C ARG A 33 10.37 -8.17 -16.74
N ARG A 34 10.93 -8.14 -15.54
CA ARG A 34 12.32 -8.56 -15.32
C ARG A 34 12.44 -10.09 -15.32
N LYS A 35 13.58 -10.59 -15.76
CA LYS A 35 13.90 -12.04 -15.67
C LYS A 35 14.01 -12.49 -14.21
N ASP A 36 14.58 -11.63 -13.35
CA ASP A 36 14.79 -11.82 -11.91
C ASP A 36 13.74 -11.09 -11.05
N ALA A 37 12.50 -11.03 -11.55
CA ALA A 37 11.42 -10.32 -10.88
C ALA A 37 11.19 -10.82 -9.44
N ILE A 38 11.16 -9.89 -8.50
CA ILE A 38 10.82 -10.14 -7.07
C ILE A 38 9.31 -10.36 -6.94
N LEU A 39 8.54 -9.62 -7.74
CA LEU A 39 7.09 -9.67 -7.77
C LEU A 39 6.61 -9.72 -9.23
N ARG A 40 5.67 -10.62 -9.51
CA ARG A 40 4.99 -10.72 -10.80
C ARG A 40 3.60 -10.10 -10.69
N ASP A 41 3.30 -9.16 -11.59
CA ASP A 41 2.02 -8.45 -11.62
C ASP A 41 1.61 -8.19 -13.08
N LEU A 42 1.08 -9.23 -13.72
CA LEU A 42 0.66 -9.16 -15.12
C LEU A 42 -0.50 -8.17 -15.33
N GLN A 43 -1.35 -8.01 -14.32
CA GLN A 43 -2.45 -7.06 -14.38
C GLN A 43 -1.93 -5.62 -14.37
N ALA A 44 -0.90 -5.31 -13.56
CA ALA A 44 -0.25 -4.00 -13.58
C ALA A 44 0.39 -3.70 -14.95
N GLU A 45 0.98 -4.69 -15.63
CA GLU A 45 1.50 -4.52 -16.98
C GLU A 45 0.41 -4.11 -17.98
N GLN A 46 -0.76 -4.77 -17.91
CA GLN A 46 -1.90 -4.47 -18.76
C GLN A 46 -2.48 -3.08 -18.48
N LEU A 47 -2.57 -2.68 -17.20
CA LEU A 47 -3.05 -1.37 -16.80
C LEU A 47 -2.13 -0.24 -17.32
N VAL A 48 -0.81 -0.39 -17.16
CA VAL A 48 0.17 0.57 -17.68
C VAL A 48 0.06 0.71 -19.20
N GLU A 49 -0.23 -0.37 -19.92
CA GLU A 49 -0.44 -0.33 -21.37
C GLU A 49 -1.76 0.33 -21.77
N SER A 50 -2.79 0.28 -20.92
CA SER A 50 -4.12 0.81 -21.20
C SER A 50 -4.32 2.28 -20.83
N ILE A 51 -3.46 2.84 -19.97
CA ILE A 51 -3.54 4.23 -19.52
C ILE A 51 -2.59 5.10 -20.37
N GLU A 52 -3.12 6.18 -20.93
CA GLU A 52 -2.31 7.19 -21.61
C GLU A 52 -1.66 8.12 -20.58
N TYR A 53 -0.39 7.88 -20.29
CA TYR A 53 0.37 8.66 -19.33
C TYR A 53 1.87 8.57 -19.64
N ASP A 54 2.61 9.65 -19.38
CA ASP A 54 4.07 9.66 -19.52
C ASP A 54 4.73 9.08 -18.26
N TYR A 55 4.93 7.78 -18.27
CA TYR A 55 5.59 7.06 -17.18
C TYR A 55 7.11 7.27 -17.14
N SER A 56 7.74 7.83 -18.20
CA SER A 56 9.21 8.00 -18.28
C SER A 56 9.75 8.88 -17.16
N LYS A 57 8.94 9.81 -16.65
CA LYS A 57 9.29 10.65 -15.51
C LYS A 57 9.61 9.86 -14.22
N PHE A 58 9.18 8.61 -14.12
CA PHE A 58 9.49 7.72 -12.98
C PHE A 58 10.73 6.84 -13.20
N ASP A 59 11.33 6.81 -14.40
CA ASP A 59 12.42 5.89 -14.72
C ASP A 59 13.69 6.10 -13.89
N GLY A 60 13.91 7.33 -13.42
CA GLY A 60 15.02 7.68 -12.54
C GLY A 60 14.84 7.28 -11.08
N ALA A 61 13.62 6.93 -10.66
CA ALA A 61 13.25 6.67 -9.27
C ALA A 61 13.61 5.25 -8.81
N LYS A 62 14.90 4.91 -8.79
CA LYS A 62 15.41 3.55 -8.54
C LYS A 62 15.14 3.06 -7.12
N LEU A 63 15.24 3.93 -6.11
CA LEU A 63 15.00 3.57 -4.71
C LEU A 63 13.51 3.36 -4.45
N SER A 64 12.65 4.22 -4.99
CA SER A 64 11.20 4.03 -4.91
C SER A 64 10.75 2.79 -5.68
N ALA A 65 11.40 2.46 -6.80
CA ALA A 65 11.07 1.27 -7.56
C ALA A 65 11.24 0.00 -6.72
N ILE A 66 12.42 -0.21 -6.13
CA ILE A 66 12.63 -1.36 -5.26
C ILE A 66 11.78 -1.28 -3.99
N GLY A 67 11.58 -0.08 -3.41
CA GLY A 67 10.74 0.13 -2.24
C GLY A 67 9.29 -0.28 -2.48
N CYS A 68 8.66 0.15 -3.57
CA CYS A 68 7.29 -0.23 -3.93
C CYS A 68 7.13 -1.75 -4.11
N VAL A 69 8.12 -2.39 -4.76
CA VAL A 69 8.08 -3.84 -5.00
C VAL A 69 8.25 -4.64 -3.70
N VAL A 70 9.23 -4.28 -2.87
CA VAL A 70 9.45 -4.91 -1.55
C VAL A 70 8.21 -4.77 -0.68
N ARG A 71 7.62 -3.57 -0.62
CA ARG A 71 6.42 -3.30 0.15
C ARG A 71 5.23 -4.13 -0.32
N GLY A 72 4.98 -4.15 -1.64
CA GLY A 72 3.92 -4.95 -2.22
C GLY A 72 4.07 -6.43 -1.89
N LEU A 73 5.26 -7.01 -2.08
CA LEU A 73 5.53 -8.40 -1.75
C LEU A 73 5.38 -8.70 -0.25
N TYR A 74 5.85 -7.77 0.61
CA TYR A 74 5.73 -7.93 2.06
C TYR A 74 4.26 -8.02 2.50
N PHE A 75 3.42 -7.11 2.05
CA PHE A 75 2.00 -7.14 2.38
C PHE A 75 1.25 -8.29 1.71
N ASP A 76 1.64 -8.69 0.50
CA ASP A 76 1.08 -9.89 -0.13
C ASP A 76 1.35 -11.15 0.70
N ASN A 77 2.59 -11.30 1.22
CA ASN A 77 2.96 -12.42 2.07
C ASN A 77 2.23 -12.37 3.43
N THR A 78 2.05 -11.19 3.99
CA THR A 78 1.24 -10.97 5.21
C THR A 78 -0.19 -11.45 5.00
N ILE A 79 -0.82 -11.05 3.88
CA ILE A 79 -2.19 -11.46 3.54
C ILE A 79 -2.27 -12.96 3.31
N ARG A 80 -1.33 -13.57 2.56
CA ARG A 80 -1.29 -15.04 2.38
C ARG A 80 -1.20 -15.78 3.71
N HIS A 81 -0.35 -15.30 4.61
CA HIS A 81 -0.25 -15.87 5.96
C HIS A 81 -1.56 -15.72 6.73
N PHE A 82 -2.21 -14.55 6.65
CA PHE A 82 -3.48 -14.30 7.30
C PHE A 82 -4.57 -15.23 6.75
N ILE A 83 -4.71 -15.37 5.44
CA ILE A 83 -5.65 -16.28 4.79
C ILE A 83 -5.42 -17.73 5.24
N ALA A 84 -4.15 -18.16 5.30
CA ALA A 84 -3.81 -19.53 5.68
C ALA A 84 -4.09 -19.87 7.16
N THR A 85 -4.19 -18.86 8.03
CA THR A 85 -4.30 -19.04 9.49
C THR A 85 -5.67 -18.65 10.06
N ARG A 86 -6.59 -18.12 9.23
CA ARG A 86 -7.90 -17.65 9.65
C ARG A 86 -9.03 -18.48 9.03
N LYS A 87 -10.15 -18.56 9.76
CA LYS A 87 -11.34 -19.30 9.28
C LYS A 87 -12.19 -18.47 8.33
N ASN A 88 -12.39 -17.19 8.66
CA ASN A 88 -13.23 -16.25 7.92
C ASN A 88 -12.43 -14.99 7.58
N PRO A 89 -11.37 -15.07 6.76
CA PRO A 89 -10.48 -13.95 6.50
C PRO A 89 -11.17 -12.89 5.64
N ILE A 90 -11.17 -11.67 6.15
CA ILE A 90 -11.64 -10.47 5.46
C ILE A 90 -10.44 -9.53 5.28
N ILE A 91 -10.10 -9.26 4.03
CA ILE A 91 -8.97 -8.43 3.66
C ILE A 91 -9.50 -7.05 3.27
N VAL A 92 -9.02 -6.00 3.93
CA VAL A 92 -9.42 -4.61 3.62
C VAL A 92 -8.18 -3.83 3.22
N ASN A 93 -8.09 -3.50 1.93
CA ASN A 93 -7.00 -2.69 1.36
C ASN A 93 -7.44 -1.22 1.30
N VAL A 94 -6.93 -0.40 2.20
CA VAL A 94 -7.34 1.00 2.37
C VAL A 94 -6.38 1.94 1.66
N GLY A 95 -6.93 2.82 0.81
CA GLY A 95 -6.13 3.62 -0.12
C GLY A 95 -5.57 2.75 -1.25
N CYS A 96 -6.41 1.87 -1.79
CA CYS A 96 -6.01 0.81 -2.70
C CYS A 96 -5.47 1.30 -4.05
N GLY A 97 -5.84 2.51 -4.48
CA GLY A 97 -5.44 3.04 -5.79
C GLY A 97 -5.74 2.05 -6.91
N LEU A 98 -4.72 1.78 -7.71
CA LEU A 98 -4.72 0.73 -8.75
C LEU A 98 -3.89 -0.49 -8.31
N ASP A 99 -4.00 -0.89 -7.05
CA ASP A 99 -3.42 -2.15 -6.60
C ASP A 99 -4.16 -3.34 -7.21
N THR A 100 -3.41 -4.34 -7.58
CA THR A 100 -3.87 -5.57 -8.24
C THR A 100 -3.62 -6.79 -7.35
N ARG A 101 -3.63 -6.58 -6.03
CA ARG A 101 -3.33 -7.61 -5.03
C ARG A 101 -4.27 -8.79 -5.12
N TYR A 102 -5.55 -8.53 -5.28
CA TYR A 102 -6.55 -9.59 -5.46
C TYR A 102 -6.18 -10.51 -6.63
N GLN A 103 -5.76 -9.96 -7.77
CA GLN A 103 -5.44 -10.74 -8.96
C GLN A 103 -4.12 -11.51 -8.86
N ARG A 104 -3.16 -11.08 -7.99
CA ARG A 104 -1.85 -11.72 -7.89
C ARG A 104 -1.68 -12.63 -6.67
N ILE A 105 -2.62 -12.63 -5.72
CA ILE A 105 -2.65 -13.59 -4.61
C ILE A 105 -3.43 -14.83 -5.07
N GLU A 106 -2.75 -15.97 -5.19
CA GLU A 106 -3.34 -17.21 -5.70
C GLU A 106 -4.48 -17.72 -4.79
N GLU A 107 -4.38 -17.47 -3.48
CA GLU A 107 -5.36 -17.89 -2.48
C GLU A 107 -6.53 -16.92 -2.30
N HIS A 108 -6.73 -15.97 -3.20
CA HIS A 108 -7.75 -14.91 -3.06
C HIS A 108 -9.18 -15.46 -2.92
N ASP A 109 -9.48 -16.63 -3.51
CA ASP A 109 -10.77 -17.30 -3.42
C ASP A 109 -11.12 -17.83 -2.02
N LYS A 110 -10.14 -17.88 -1.10
CA LYS A 110 -10.31 -18.30 0.30
C LYS A 110 -10.61 -17.14 1.26
N ALA A 111 -10.76 -15.94 0.74
CA ALA A 111 -11.01 -14.72 1.51
C ALA A 111 -12.01 -13.82 0.80
N ILE A 112 -12.57 -12.85 1.53
CA ILE A 112 -13.34 -11.76 0.93
C ILE A 112 -12.45 -10.52 0.96
N PHE A 113 -12.30 -9.87 -0.20
CA PHE A 113 -11.50 -8.66 -0.34
C PHE A 113 -12.40 -7.43 -0.43
N TYR A 114 -11.91 -6.34 0.13
CA TYR A 114 -12.46 -5.01 0.03
C TYR A 114 -11.36 -4.02 -0.36
N GLU A 115 -11.56 -3.34 -1.48
CA GLU A 115 -10.69 -2.30 -1.98
C GLU A 115 -11.35 -0.95 -1.73
N MET A 116 -10.75 -0.14 -0.87
CA MET A 116 -11.30 1.14 -0.46
C MET A 116 -10.42 2.30 -0.89
N ASP A 117 -11.01 3.31 -1.49
CA ASP A 117 -10.33 4.57 -1.80
C ASP A 117 -11.37 5.71 -1.98
N LEU A 118 -10.88 6.91 -2.26
CA LEU A 118 -11.72 8.06 -2.60
C LEU A 118 -12.63 7.75 -3.79
N PRO A 119 -13.83 8.35 -3.87
CA PRO A 119 -14.81 8.05 -4.91
C PRO A 119 -14.24 8.13 -6.33
N GLU A 120 -13.43 9.16 -6.63
CA GLU A 120 -12.81 9.33 -7.96
C GLU A 120 -11.79 8.24 -8.28
N VAL A 121 -11.11 7.68 -7.27
CA VAL A 121 -10.17 6.57 -7.45
C VAL A 121 -10.91 5.26 -7.67
N ILE A 122 -11.99 5.03 -6.94
CA ILE A 122 -12.84 3.84 -7.12
C ILE A 122 -13.55 3.85 -8.48
N ASP A 123 -13.99 5.02 -8.94
CA ASP A 123 -14.57 5.14 -10.30
C ASP A 123 -13.54 4.82 -11.38
N LEU A 124 -12.30 5.34 -11.25
CA LEU A 124 -11.19 4.99 -12.13
C LEU A 124 -10.89 3.48 -12.06
N ARG A 125 -10.88 2.92 -10.85
CA ARG A 125 -10.64 1.49 -10.64
C ARG A 125 -11.70 0.63 -11.33
N ARG A 126 -12.99 0.96 -11.20
CA ARG A 126 -14.09 0.24 -11.86
C ARG A 126 -14.00 0.26 -13.38
N ASP A 127 -13.55 1.38 -13.95
CA ASP A 127 -13.35 1.49 -15.40
C ASP A 127 -12.20 0.64 -15.93
N LEU A 128 -11.15 0.43 -15.12
CA LEU A 128 -9.93 -0.27 -15.49
C LEU A 128 -9.91 -1.74 -15.03
N LEU A 129 -10.47 -2.00 -13.87
CA LEU A 129 -10.51 -3.30 -13.18
C LEU A 129 -11.96 -3.56 -12.77
N PRO A 130 -12.75 -4.28 -13.58
CA PRO A 130 -14.11 -4.65 -13.21
C PRO A 130 -14.13 -5.41 -11.88
N GLU A 131 -15.06 -5.03 -11.00
CA GLU A 131 -15.22 -5.61 -9.67
C GLU A 131 -15.61 -7.10 -9.75
N PRO A 132 -14.75 -8.04 -9.31
CA PRO A 132 -15.06 -9.45 -9.34
C PRO A 132 -15.90 -9.87 -8.11
N ALA A 133 -16.47 -11.05 -8.14
CA ALA A 133 -17.38 -11.53 -7.07
C ALA A 133 -16.76 -11.58 -5.66
N GLY A 134 -15.45 -11.78 -5.56
CA GLY A 134 -14.74 -11.92 -4.28
C GLY A 134 -13.97 -10.67 -3.85
N ASP A 135 -14.05 -9.57 -4.63
CA ASP A 135 -13.34 -8.31 -4.38
C ASP A 135 -14.32 -7.14 -4.53
N HIS A 136 -14.64 -6.50 -3.44
CA HIS A 136 -15.67 -5.45 -3.37
C HIS A 136 -15.06 -4.07 -3.26
N TYR A 137 -15.62 -3.08 -3.95
CA TYR A 137 -15.10 -1.73 -3.98
C TYR A 137 -15.92 -0.78 -3.10
N ILE A 138 -15.23 -0.08 -2.20
CA ILE A 138 -15.82 0.90 -1.27
C ILE A 138 -15.30 2.30 -1.64
N ALA A 139 -16.22 3.18 -2.04
CA ALA A 139 -15.93 4.58 -2.28
C ALA A 139 -16.15 5.39 -1.00
N GLY A 140 -15.10 6.02 -0.47
CA GLY A 140 -15.20 6.81 0.75
C GLY A 140 -13.85 7.30 1.27
N SER A 141 -13.88 8.08 2.33
CA SER A 141 -12.68 8.53 3.01
C SER A 141 -12.26 7.54 4.10
N LEU A 142 -10.98 7.20 4.15
CA LEU A 142 -10.43 6.36 5.22
C LEU A 142 -10.60 6.98 6.62
N LEU A 143 -10.82 8.31 6.69
CA LEU A 143 -11.10 9.02 7.95
C LEU A 143 -12.57 8.93 8.39
N GLU A 144 -13.46 8.41 7.57
CA GLU A 144 -14.85 8.15 7.93
C GLU A 144 -14.98 6.78 8.62
N THR A 145 -15.99 6.61 9.47
CA THR A 145 -16.19 5.37 10.22
C THR A 145 -17.28 4.48 9.64
N GLN A 146 -18.13 5.02 8.79
CA GLN A 146 -19.30 4.31 8.26
C GLN A 146 -18.92 3.00 7.57
N TRP A 147 -17.87 3.00 6.75
CA TRP A 147 -17.39 1.79 6.07
C TRP A 147 -16.93 0.71 7.05
N MET A 148 -16.33 1.11 8.18
CA MET A 148 -15.90 0.18 9.23
C MET A 148 -17.10 -0.48 9.90
N ASP A 149 -18.12 0.32 10.23
CA ASP A 149 -19.35 -0.12 10.86
C ASP A 149 -20.15 -1.06 9.95
N ASP A 150 -20.22 -0.72 8.64
CA ASP A 150 -20.88 -1.54 7.62
C ASP A 150 -20.18 -2.89 7.42
N LEU A 151 -18.85 -2.92 7.39
CA LEU A 151 -18.07 -4.16 7.28
C LEU A 151 -18.27 -5.04 8.51
N ARG A 152 -18.21 -4.49 9.72
CA ARG A 152 -18.45 -5.27 10.95
C ARG A 152 -19.87 -5.84 11.00
N LYS A 153 -20.88 -5.05 10.60
CA LYS A 153 -22.27 -5.49 10.51
C LYS A 153 -22.45 -6.61 9.47
N LYS A 154 -21.79 -6.48 8.32
CA LYS A 154 -21.89 -7.46 7.22
C LYS A 154 -21.16 -8.76 7.57
N HIS A 155 -20.07 -8.69 8.32
CA HIS A 155 -19.25 -9.83 8.70
C HIS A 155 -19.04 -9.89 10.22
N PRO A 156 -20.08 -10.23 11.02
CA PRO A 156 -19.97 -10.27 12.49
C PRO A 156 -18.91 -11.25 12.99
N GLU A 157 -18.73 -12.40 12.28
CA GLU A 157 -17.74 -13.43 12.59
C GLU A 157 -16.47 -13.30 11.72
N GLY A 158 -16.33 -12.20 10.96
CA GLY A 158 -15.19 -11.96 10.09
C GLY A 158 -13.91 -11.68 10.90
N GLU A 159 -12.83 -12.29 10.48
CA GLU A 159 -11.48 -12.00 10.98
C GLU A 159 -10.80 -11.01 10.02
N PHE A 160 -10.51 -9.81 10.51
CA PHE A 160 -10.10 -8.71 9.64
C PHE A 160 -8.59 -8.50 9.64
N VAL A 161 -8.01 -8.32 8.45
CA VAL A 161 -6.72 -7.67 8.26
C VAL A 161 -6.92 -6.41 7.42
N ILE A 162 -6.48 -5.28 7.96
CA ILE A 162 -6.51 -3.99 7.31
C ILE A 162 -5.09 -3.66 6.82
N VAL A 163 -4.93 -3.44 5.52
CA VAL A 163 -3.66 -3.04 4.90
C VAL A 163 -3.79 -1.61 4.38
N ILE A 164 -2.84 -0.75 4.76
CA ILE A 164 -2.81 0.66 4.36
C ILE A 164 -1.44 0.94 3.74
N GLU A 165 -1.33 0.72 2.44
CA GLU A 165 -0.06 0.77 1.70
C GLU A 165 0.16 2.09 0.99
N GLY A 166 1.20 2.85 1.36
CA GLY A 166 1.61 4.07 0.67
C GLY A 166 0.69 5.27 0.92
N VAL A 167 -0.03 5.31 2.02
CA VAL A 167 -1.10 6.26 2.29
C VAL A 167 -0.84 7.14 3.51
N LEU A 168 -0.50 6.55 4.65
CA LEU A 168 -0.47 7.27 5.93
C LEU A 168 0.51 8.43 5.95
N MET A 169 1.56 8.36 5.17
CA MET A 169 2.57 9.43 5.07
C MET A 169 2.01 10.77 4.59
N TYR A 170 0.88 10.78 3.89
CA TYR A 170 0.23 12.00 3.39
C TYR A 170 -0.69 12.67 4.43
N PHE A 171 -0.94 12.03 5.56
CA PHE A 171 -1.79 12.54 6.64
C PHE A 171 -0.94 13.11 7.78
N TYR A 172 -1.50 14.08 8.50
CA TYR A 172 -0.88 14.57 9.73
C TYR A 172 -0.96 13.50 10.82
N GLU A 173 0.01 13.47 11.72
CA GLU A 173 0.08 12.51 12.83
C GLU A 173 -1.24 12.42 13.61
N LYS A 174 -1.90 13.56 13.89
CA LYS A 174 -3.20 13.57 14.56
C LYS A 174 -4.25 12.75 13.81
N GLN A 175 -4.28 12.82 12.49
CA GLN A 175 -5.23 12.06 11.66
C GLN A 175 -4.89 10.57 11.66
N VAL A 176 -3.60 10.23 11.61
CA VAL A 176 -3.13 8.84 11.71
C VAL A 176 -3.54 8.24 13.06
N ARG A 177 -3.29 8.94 14.18
CA ARG A 177 -3.72 8.51 15.52
C ARG A 177 -5.23 8.28 15.59
N GLN A 178 -6.03 9.22 15.08
CA GLN A 178 -7.50 9.10 15.06
C GLN A 178 -7.96 7.88 14.23
N LEU A 179 -7.34 7.63 13.09
CA LEU A 179 -7.65 6.47 12.27
C LEU A 179 -7.35 5.17 13.04
N LEU A 180 -6.17 5.06 13.62
CA LEU A 180 -5.75 3.86 14.36
C LEU A 180 -6.66 3.58 15.56
N THR A 181 -7.07 4.62 16.30
CA THR A 181 -8.06 4.49 17.37
C THR A 181 -9.42 3.98 16.85
N ARG A 182 -9.92 4.53 15.73
CA ARG A 182 -11.18 4.10 15.10
C ARG A 182 -11.14 2.65 14.61
N LEU A 183 -9.99 2.21 14.09
CA LEU A 183 -9.77 0.81 13.73
C LEU A 183 -9.76 -0.10 14.97
N ALA A 184 -9.10 0.34 16.05
CA ALA A 184 -9.05 -0.40 17.30
C ALA A 184 -10.45 -0.52 17.96
N ASP A 185 -11.30 0.51 17.84
CA ASP A 185 -12.68 0.49 18.33
C ASP A 185 -13.55 -0.59 17.67
N ARG A 186 -13.25 -0.95 16.41
CA ARG A 186 -14.15 -1.75 15.58
C ARG A 186 -13.63 -3.13 15.20
N PHE A 187 -12.33 -3.29 15.15
CA PHE A 187 -11.72 -4.51 14.62
C PHE A 187 -10.89 -5.28 15.66
N SER A 188 -11.38 -5.29 16.93
CA SER A 188 -10.76 -6.13 17.98
C SER A 188 -10.62 -7.57 17.51
N GLY A 189 -9.47 -8.18 17.79
CA GLY A 189 -9.08 -9.51 17.27
C GLY A 189 -8.44 -9.51 15.88
N GLY A 190 -8.55 -8.40 15.13
CA GLY A 190 -7.98 -8.21 13.81
C GLY A 190 -6.50 -7.79 13.81
N GLU A 191 -6.03 -7.44 12.64
CA GLU A 191 -4.67 -6.93 12.42
C GLU A 191 -4.71 -5.68 11.54
N VAL A 192 -3.77 -4.75 11.77
CA VAL A 192 -3.53 -3.61 10.88
C VAL A 192 -2.07 -3.56 10.46
N TRP A 193 -1.85 -3.42 9.16
CA TRP A 193 -0.53 -3.39 8.54
C TRP A 193 -0.39 -2.16 7.66
N PHE A 194 0.71 -1.42 7.82
CA PHE A 194 0.97 -0.21 7.04
C PHE A 194 2.45 0.09 6.92
N ASP A 195 2.79 0.93 5.96
CA ASP A 195 4.13 1.49 5.86
C ASP A 195 4.18 2.94 6.35
N VAL A 196 5.33 3.33 6.85
CA VAL A 196 5.61 4.68 7.31
C VAL A 196 6.90 5.21 6.72
N CYS A 197 6.92 6.51 6.46
CA CYS A 197 8.18 7.24 6.30
C CYS A 197 8.81 7.49 7.68
N GLY A 198 10.13 7.57 7.72
CA GLY A 198 10.83 7.95 8.94
C GLY A 198 10.80 9.47 9.16
N PRO A 199 11.19 9.93 10.36
CA PRO A 199 11.14 11.34 10.73
C PRO A 199 12.03 12.25 9.87
N MET A 200 13.03 11.70 9.18
CA MET A 200 13.87 12.49 8.25
C MET A 200 13.10 13.00 7.04
N MET A 201 12.03 12.31 6.63
CA MET A 201 11.21 12.69 5.47
C MET A 201 10.01 13.54 5.88
N ALA A 202 9.52 13.37 7.11
CA ALA A 202 8.34 14.06 7.59
C ALA A 202 8.55 15.60 7.58
N ASN A 203 7.63 16.31 6.90
CA ASN A 203 7.65 17.76 6.75
C ASN A 203 8.94 18.33 6.10
N SER A 204 9.78 17.49 5.52
CA SER A 204 10.99 17.94 4.83
C SER A 204 10.67 18.49 3.43
N LYS A 205 11.20 19.66 3.12
CA LYS A 205 11.16 20.23 1.76
C LYS A 205 12.22 19.60 0.84
N TYR A 206 13.27 19.03 1.42
CA TYR A 206 14.47 18.58 0.69
C TYR A 206 14.59 17.06 0.60
N ILE A 207 14.16 16.34 1.65
CA ILE A 207 14.28 14.90 1.72
C ILE A 207 12.93 14.28 1.38
N LYS A 208 12.81 13.75 0.15
CA LYS A 208 11.62 13.08 -0.37
C LYS A 208 12.04 11.77 -1.04
N PRO A 209 11.13 10.78 -1.15
CA PRO A 209 11.31 9.66 -2.06
C PRO A 209 11.67 10.15 -3.47
N ASP A 210 12.56 9.45 -4.15
CA ASP A 210 13.04 9.87 -5.48
C ASP A 210 11.92 9.92 -6.52
N SER A 211 10.85 9.11 -6.36
CA SER A 211 9.65 9.17 -7.18
C SER A 211 8.76 10.40 -6.97
N LEU A 212 8.91 11.08 -5.83
CA LEU A 212 8.16 12.32 -5.51
C LEU A 212 8.96 13.59 -5.79
N ARG A 213 10.16 13.48 -6.35
CA ARG A 213 10.93 14.65 -6.79
C ARG A 213 10.19 15.33 -7.94
N GLY A 214 9.94 16.63 -7.80
CA GLY A 214 9.14 17.39 -8.76
C GLY A 214 7.62 17.29 -8.56
N HIS A 215 7.14 16.45 -7.64
CA HIS A 215 5.72 16.41 -7.26
C HIS A 215 5.44 17.32 -6.06
N GLU A 216 4.25 17.92 -6.03
CA GLU A 216 3.79 18.75 -4.92
C GLU A 216 3.37 17.94 -3.68
N ALA A 217 3.22 16.61 -3.83
CA ALA A 217 2.89 15.73 -2.72
C ALA A 217 3.91 15.85 -1.57
N GLN A 218 3.41 16.01 -0.35
CA GLN A 218 4.22 16.23 0.85
C GLN A 218 4.06 15.06 1.83
N ILE A 219 5.20 14.62 2.39
CA ILE A 219 5.22 13.68 3.51
C ILE A 219 4.94 14.48 4.79
N ARG A 220 3.80 14.23 5.42
CA ARG A 220 3.31 15.00 6.58
C ARG A 220 3.51 14.32 7.91
N SER A 221 3.64 12.99 7.92
CA SER A 221 3.92 12.22 9.12
C SER A 221 5.07 11.25 8.92
N GLY A 222 5.72 10.92 10.01
CA GLY A 222 6.83 9.97 10.03
C GLY A 222 7.01 9.39 11.41
N LEU A 223 7.44 8.13 11.44
CA LEU A 223 7.60 7.33 12.66
C LEU A 223 8.93 6.59 12.58
N LYS A 224 9.70 6.59 13.66
CA LYS A 224 10.96 5.85 13.73
C LYS A 224 10.77 4.46 14.33
N ASP A 225 10.00 4.38 15.41
CA ASP A 225 9.80 3.16 16.18
C ASP A 225 8.32 2.78 16.22
N GLY A 226 8.01 1.56 15.78
CA GLY A 226 6.64 1.05 15.81
C GLY A 226 6.03 1.02 17.22
N HIS A 227 6.83 0.92 18.27
CA HIS A 227 6.33 1.01 19.66
C HIS A 227 5.76 2.38 20.03
N GLU A 228 6.06 3.44 19.28
CA GLU A 228 5.41 4.74 19.49
C GLU A 228 3.90 4.67 19.28
N VAL A 229 3.42 3.81 18.40
CA VAL A 229 1.98 3.62 18.11
C VAL A 229 1.25 3.00 19.32
N GLU A 230 1.90 2.12 20.06
CA GLU A 230 1.34 1.53 21.29
C GLU A 230 1.10 2.59 22.37
N ASN A 231 1.92 3.66 22.38
CA ASN A 231 1.70 4.80 23.27
C ASN A 231 0.52 5.69 22.82
N TRP A 232 0.22 5.70 21.50
CA TRP A 232 -0.92 6.43 20.97
C TRP A 232 -2.24 5.69 21.18
N GLU A 233 -2.19 4.35 21.00
CA GLU A 233 -3.34 3.46 21.10
C GLU A 233 -2.90 2.11 21.73
N PRO A 234 -3.07 1.95 23.04
CA PRO A 234 -2.58 0.77 23.78
C PRO A 234 -3.22 -0.56 23.38
N ARG A 235 -4.33 -0.53 22.63
CA ARG A 235 -4.95 -1.76 22.09
C ARG A 235 -4.22 -2.29 20.87
N LEU A 236 -3.35 -1.50 20.25
CA LEU A 236 -2.47 -1.95 19.17
C LEU A 236 -1.20 -2.52 19.77
N GLN A 237 -0.93 -3.78 19.50
CA GLN A 237 0.29 -4.46 19.92
C GLN A 237 1.16 -4.69 18.70
N LEU A 238 2.38 -4.13 18.70
CA LEU A 238 3.34 -4.32 17.61
C LEU A 238 3.70 -5.81 17.48
N ILE A 239 3.52 -6.38 16.29
CA ILE A 239 3.87 -7.76 15.97
C ILE A 239 5.02 -7.86 14.98
N ASP A 240 5.23 -6.83 14.15
CA ASP A 240 6.40 -6.75 13.28
C ASP A 240 6.79 -5.32 12.95
N GLN A 241 8.10 -5.08 12.84
CA GLN A 241 8.70 -3.88 12.27
C GLN A 241 9.81 -4.29 11.31
N ALA A 242 9.49 -4.33 10.02
CA ALA A 242 10.43 -4.72 8.98
C ALA A 242 11.08 -3.51 8.30
N LEU A 243 12.34 -3.67 7.92
CA LEU A 243 13.15 -2.63 7.27
C LEU A 243 13.35 -2.99 5.80
N TYR A 244 12.99 -2.10 4.90
CA TYR A 244 13.01 -2.30 3.44
C TYR A 244 14.35 -2.83 2.93
N GLN A 245 15.47 -2.25 3.37
CA GLN A 245 16.81 -2.56 2.88
C GLN A 245 17.31 -3.96 3.25
N ARG A 246 16.63 -4.65 4.18
CA ARG A 246 16.93 -6.03 4.54
C ARG A 246 16.37 -7.04 3.54
N PHE A 247 15.39 -6.63 2.74
CA PHE A 247 14.84 -7.44 1.66
C PHE A 247 15.63 -7.22 0.38
N PHE A 248 16.08 -8.29 -0.25
CA PHE A 248 16.81 -8.24 -1.53
C PHE A 248 17.97 -7.24 -1.57
N PRO A 249 18.95 -7.32 -0.64
CA PRO A 249 19.97 -6.27 -0.47
C PRO A 249 20.77 -5.96 -1.74
N LYS A 250 20.92 -6.94 -2.67
CA LYS A 250 21.59 -6.72 -3.96
C LYS A 250 20.84 -5.76 -4.88
N ARG A 251 19.53 -5.61 -4.70
CA ARG A 251 18.67 -4.78 -5.55
C ARG A 251 18.71 -3.28 -5.19
N TRP A 252 19.18 -2.94 -4.00
CA TRP A 252 19.29 -1.55 -3.51
C TRP A 252 20.55 -0.82 -4.01
N GLY A 253 21.39 -1.47 -4.81
CA GLY A 253 22.69 -0.95 -5.21
C GLY A 253 23.69 -0.90 -4.05
N PHE A 254 24.91 -0.40 -4.30
CA PHE A 254 25.97 -0.40 -3.29
C PHE A 254 25.61 0.47 -2.07
N GLY A 255 25.15 1.70 -2.29
CA GLY A 255 24.81 2.61 -1.18
C GLY A 255 23.64 2.11 -0.33
N GLY A 256 22.55 1.63 -0.94
CA GLY A 256 21.40 1.09 -0.21
C GLY A 256 21.74 -0.20 0.54
N ARG A 257 22.62 -1.05 -0.02
CA ARG A 257 23.14 -2.23 0.67
C ARG A 257 23.97 -1.85 1.91
N LEU A 258 24.80 -0.84 1.79
CA LEU A 258 25.61 -0.34 2.93
C LEU A 258 24.70 0.23 4.02
N ILE A 259 23.71 1.06 3.67
CA ILE A 259 22.71 1.61 4.61
C ILE A 259 21.97 0.48 5.33
N GLY A 260 21.63 -0.61 4.63
CA GLY A 260 20.96 -1.79 5.21
C GLY A 260 21.70 -2.46 6.37
N LEU A 261 23.00 -2.20 6.53
CA LEU A 261 23.79 -2.67 7.68
C LEU A 261 23.51 -1.87 8.97
N PHE A 262 22.88 -0.70 8.85
CA PHE A 262 22.62 0.20 9.96
C PHE A 262 21.10 0.33 10.22
N PRO A 263 20.52 -0.53 11.08
CA PRO A 263 19.06 -0.57 11.33
C PRO A 263 18.48 0.78 11.74
N ASP A 264 19.19 1.56 12.56
CA ASP A 264 18.72 2.88 13.01
C ASP A 264 18.63 3.91 11.87
N ILE A 265 19.51 3.81 10.88
CA ILE A 265 19.43 4.66 9.69
C ILE A 265 18.24 4.24 8.83
N CYS A 266 18.03 2.93 8.68
CA CYS A 266 16.89 2.39 7.95
C CYS A 266 15.56 2.85 8.57
N ARG A 267 15.40 2.74 9.90
CA ARG A 267 14.21 3.21 10.63
C ARG A 267 13.94 4.71 10.45
N LYS A 268 14.99 5.53 10.39
CA LYS A 268 14.88 6.98 10.11
C LYS A 268 14.41 7.26 8.69
N SER A 269 14.52 6.31 7.77
CA SER A 269 14.06 6.42 6.38
C SER A 269 12.62 5.93 6.22
N SER A 270 12.36 4.66 6.50
CA SER A 270 11.02 4.05 6.36
C SER A 270 10.96 2.66 6.99
N SER A 271 9.78 2.24 7.41
CA SER A 271 9.52 0.91 7.97
C SER A 271 8.17 0.37 7.50
N LEU A 272 8.05 -0.97 7.55
CA LEU A 272 6.81 -1.72 7.37
C LEU A 272 6.39 -2.19 8.78
N LEU A 273 5.17 -1.93 9.18
CA LEU A 273 4.68 -2.14 10.53
C LEU A 273 3.44 -3.01 10.53
N GLY A 274 3.36 -3.92 11.49
CA GLY A 274 2.20 -4.76 11.72
C GLY A 274 1.79 -4.77 13.19
N TYR A 275 0.48 -4.67 13.43
CA TYR A 275 -0.09 -4.64 14.77
C TYR A 275 -1.26 -5.61 14.89
N LYS A 276 -1.31 -6.31 16.03
CA LYS A 276 -2.52 -6.98 16.51
C LYS A 276 -3.41 -5.98 17.20
N ILE A 277 -4.70 -6.02 16.92
CA ILE A 277 -5.73 -5.23 17.61
C ILE A 277 -6.29 -6.09 18.76
N LYS A 278 -6.11 -5.64 20.00
CA LYS A 278 -6.61 -6.33 21.21
C LYS A 278 -8.10 -6.13 21.41
#